data_d840fd804f09515cd98c108f45afd25a
#
_entry.id   d840fd804f09515cd98c108f45afd25a
#
_cell.length_a   1.000
_cell.length_b   1.000
_cell.length_c   1.000
_cell.angle_alpha   90.00
_cell.angle_beta   90.00
_cell.angle_gamma   90.00
#
_symmetry.space_group_name_H-M   'P 1'
#
loop_
_entity.id
_entity.type
_entity.pdbx_description
1 polymer ?
#
loop_
_entity_poly.entity_id
_entity_poly.type
_entity_poly.pdbx_seq_one_letter_code
_entity_poly.pdbx_strand_id
1 'polypeptide(L)'
;APLIRYRTHDLTRFMPGECACGLKYPRIDTLIGRTDDMIKVKGTNIFPGQIDELLREVEGTSSEYQVIIDHLNGKDIMTLFFEMENEADKASVELSVKHHCKAKIGITVVPKAVAIGELPRSEKKSTRIFDNRY
;
A
#
# COMPACT_ATOMS: atom_id res chain seq x y z
N ALA A 1 19.03 -7.69 25.83
CA ALA A 1 18.45 -9.03 25.92
C ALA A 1 18.61 -9.78 24.60
N PRO A 2 18.99 -11.05 24.60
CA PRO A 2 19.11 -11.83 23.38
C PRO A 2 17.72 -12.07 22.78
N LEU A 3 17.54 -11.73 21.51
CA LEU A 3 16.30 -11.95 20.76
C LEU A 3 16.37 -13.28 20.01
N ILE A 4 16.03 -14.36 20.72
CA ILE A 4 16.03 -15.71 20.14
C ILE A 4 14.62 -16.03 19.62
N ARG A 5 14.49 -16.32 18.32
CA ARG A 5 13.22 -16.66 17.66
C ARG A 5 12.14 -15.58 17.83
N TYR A 6 12.56 -14.32 17.84
CA TYR A 6 11.64 -13.18 17.91
C TYR A 6 10.76 -13.12 16.66
N ARG A 7 9.45 -13.02 16.85
CA ARG A 7 8.51 -12.83 15.73
C ARG A 7 8.48 -11.36 15.35
N THR A 8 9.04 -11.05 14.20
CA THR A 8 9.05 -9.67 13.67
C THR A 8 7.73 -9.27 13.00
N HIS A 9 6.89 -10.25 12.64
CA HIS A 9 5.68 -10.09 11.85
C HIS A 9 5.93 -9.60 10.41
N ASP A 10 7.19 -9.62 9.97
CA ASP A 10 7.54 -9.27 8.60
C ASP A 10 7.25 -10.42 7.64
N LEU A 11 6.81 -10.07 6.44
CA LEU A 11 6.53 -11.00 5.37
C LEU A 11 7.60 -10.89 4.30
N THR A 12 8.22 -12.02 3.97
CA THR A 12 9.22 -12.16 2.92
C THR A 12 9.11 -13.53 2.29
N ARG A 13 9.96 -13.83 1.33
CA ARG A 13 10.08 -15.17 0.72
C ARG A 13 11.54 -15.60 0.66
N PHE A 14 11.77 -16.90 0.65
CA PHE A 14 13.10 -17.43 0.38
C PHE A 14 13.46 -17.26 -1.09
N MET A 15 14.69 -16.83 -1.34
CA MET A 15 15.23 -16.76 -2.69
C MET A 15 15.93 -18.07 -3.06
N PRO A 16 15.65 -18.63 -4.24
CA PRO A 16 16.37 -19.80 -4.72
C PRO A 16 17.81 -19.46 -5.14
N GLY A 17 18.68 -20.45 -5.19
CA GLY A 17 20.03 -20.33 -5.69
C GLY A 17 21.05 -19.88 -4.64
N GLU A 18 22.31 -19.83 -5.05
CA GLU A 18 23.44 -19.45 -4.22
C GLU A 18 23.72 -17.94 -4.31
N CYS A 19 24.27 -17.37 -3.26
CA CYS A 19 24.73 -15.99 -3.27
C CYS A 19 25.98 -15.83 -4.13
N ALA A 20 26.09 -14.76 -4.90
CA ALA A 20 27.29 -14.44 -5.67
C ALA A 20 28.55 -14.28 -4.79
N CYS A 21 28.37 -14.02 -3.49
CA CYS A 21 29.48 -13.97 -2.51
C CYS A 21 30.03 -15.34 -2.08
N GLY A 22 29.42 -16.46 -2.53
CA GLY A 22 29.83 -17.82 -2.21
C GLY A 22 29.34 -18.37 -0.87
N LEU A 23 28.63 -17.59 -0.08
CA LEU A 23 28.06 -18.06 1.19
C LEU A 23 26.81 -18.92 0.92
N LYS A 24 26.72 -20.04 1.67
CA LYS A 24 25.65 -21.05 1.52
C LYS A 24 24.48 -20.84 2.50
N TYR A 25 24.31 -19.64 3.03
CA TYR A 25 23.17 -19.37 3.91
C TYR A 25 21.88 -19.16 3.13
N PRO A 26 20.72 -19.54 3.70
CA PRO A 26 19.43 -19.20 3.13
C PRO A 26 19.29 -17.70 2.96
N ARG A 27 18.82 -17.28 1.79
CA ARG A 27 18.60 -15.86 1.48
C ARG A 27 17.11 -15.57 1.47
N ILE A 28 16.76 -14.38 1.91
CA ILE A 28 15.39 -13.86 1.84
C ILE A 28 15.35 -12.68 0.89
N ASP A 29 14.20 -12.47 0.26
CA ASP A 29 13.91 -11.30 -0.57
C ASP A 29 13.68 -10.06 0.31
N THR A 30 13.51 -8.91 -0.32
CA THR A 30 13.07 -7.69 0.39
C THR A 30 11.77 -7.95 1.15
N LEU A 31 11.57 -7.22 2.24
CA LEU A 31 10.35 -7.32 3.02
C LEU A 31 9.16 -6.80 2.21
N ILE A 32 8.14 -7.64 2.04
CA ILE A 32 6.91 -7.30 1.30
C ILE A 32 6.01 -6.40 2.15
N GLY A 33 5.97 -6.64 3.45
CA GLY A 33 5.13 -5.92 4.40
C GLY A 33 5.10 -6.63 5.74
N ARG A 34 4.16 -6.23 6.59
CA ARG A 34 3.94 -6.85 7.91
C ARG A 34 2.60 -7.56 7.92
N THR A 35 2.55 -8.69 8.60
CA THR A 35 1.30 -9.50 8.71
C THR A 35 0.23 -8.80 9.55
N ASP A 36 0.64 -7.96 10.49
CA ASP A 36 -0.25 -7.18 11.36
C ASP A 36 -0.79 -5.90 10.69
N ASP A 37 -0.15 -5.45 9.62
CA ASP A 37 -0.61 -4.29 8.82
C ASP A 37 -1.45 -4.72 7.59
N MET A 38 -1.60 -6.03 7.37
CA MET A 38 -2.32 -6.55 6.23
C MET A 38 -3.83 -6.28 6.33
N ILE A 39 -4.39 -5.79 5.24
CA ILE A 39 -5.83 -5.54 5.12
C ILE A 39 -6.39 -6.42 4.01
N LYS A 40 -7.52 -7.07 4.27
CA LYS A 40 -8.22 -7.87 3.27
C LYS A 40 -9.42 -7.10 2.72
N VAL A 41 -9.38 -6.81 1.42
CA VAL A 41 -10.47 -6.12 0.71
C VAL A 41 -10.85 -6.93 -0.52
N LYS A 42 -12.11 -7.21 -0.72
CA LYS A 42 -12.63 -8.01 -1.86
C LYS A 42 -11.88 -9.34 -2.07
N GLY A 43 -11.46 -9.97 -0.98
CA GLY A 43 -10.70 -11.22 -1.05
C GLY A 43 -9.20 -11.08 -1.32
N THR A 44 -8.71 -9.87 -1.55
CA THR A 44 -7.29 -9.58 -1.83
C THR A 44 -6.61 -9.03 -0.58
N ASN A 45 -5.42 -9.53 -0.30
CA ASN A 45 -4.58 -9.03 0.78
C ASN A 45 -3.81 -7.80 0.31
N ILE A 46 -3.92 -6.70 1.03
CA ILE A 46 -3.28 -5.42 0.71
C ILE A 46 -2.36 -5.03 1.84
N PHE A 47 -1.16 -4.62 1.49
CA PHE A 47 -0.18 -4.07 2.42
C PHE A 47 0.00 -2.57 2.16
N PRO A 48 0.04 -1.73 3.20
CA PRO A 48 0.22 -0.27 3.04
C PRO A 48 1.42 0.11 2.18
N GLY A 49 2.53 -0.63 2.30
CA GLY A 49 3.72 -0.41 1.48
C GLY A 49 3.50 -0.54 -0.03
N GLN A 50 2.54 -1.37 -0.46
CA GLN A 50 2.19 -1.49 -1.89
C GLN A 50 1.53 -0.22 -2.41
N ILE A 51 0.75 0.47 -1.58
CA ILE A 51 0.13 1.75 -1.95
C ILE A 51 1.18 2.85 -2.03
N ASP A 52 2.11 2.89 -1.07
CA ASP A 52 3.25 3.82 -1.10
C ASP A 52 4.06 3.67 -2.39
N GLU A 53 4.39 2.44 -2.77
CA GLU A 53 5.16 2.13 -3.97
C GLU A 53 4.41 2.52 -5.25
N LEU A 54 3.12 2.18 -5.31
CA LEU A 54 2.25 2.51 -6.43
C LEU A 54 2.16 4.02 -6.66
N LEU A 55 1.96 4.80 -5.60
CA LEU A 55 1.85 6.25 -5.71
C LEU A 55 3.17 6.91 -6.15
N ARG A 56 4.31 6.35 -5.76
CA ARG A 56 5.62 6.84 -6.25
C ARG A 56 5.83 6.66 -7.75
N GLU A 57 5.18 5.69 -8.35
CA GLU A 57 5.29 5.43 -9.80
C GLU A 57 4.35 6.31 -10.63
N VAL A 58 3.32 6.89 -10.01
CA VAL A 58 2.40 7.79 -10.69
C VAL A 58 2.89 9.23 -10.56
N GLU A 59 3.25 9.85 -11.68
CA GLU A 59 3.69 11.24 -11.70
C GLU A 59 2.58 12.19 -11.23
N GLY A 60 2.96 13.21 -10.48
CA GLY A 60 2.07 14.25 -9.98
C GLY A 60 1.40 13.95 -8.64
N THR A 61 1.62 12.77 -8.07
CA THR A 61 1.11 12.44 -6.73
C THR A 61 2.15 12.73 -5.65
N SER A 62 1.67 13.15 -4.48
CA SER A 62 2.46 13.29 -3.26
C SER A 62 2.56 11.94 -2.53
N SER A 63 3.47 11.85 -1.57
CA SER A 63 3.60 10.69 -0.67
C SER A 63 2.48 10.61 0.38
N GLU A 64 1.66 11.63 0.49
CA GLU A 64 0.55 11.67 1.46
C GLU A 64 -0.71 11.07 0.84
N TYR A 65 -1.26 10.08 1.53
CA TYR A 65 -2.48 9.42 1.11
C TYR A 65 -3.31 8.96 2.32
N GLN A 66 -4.58 8.69 2.07
CA GLN A 66 -5.50 8.13 3.03
C GLN A 66 -6.40 7.10 2.35
N VAL A 67 -6.60 5.97 2.97
CA VAL A 67 -7.48 4.92 2.48
C VAL A 67 -8.68 4.79 3.41
N ILE A 68 -9.87 4.79 2.84
CA ILE A 68 -11.12 4.52 3.54
C ILE A 68 -11.75 3.27 2.95
N ILE A 69 -12.08 2.31 3.80
CA ILE A 69 -12.72 1.07 3.41
C ILE A 69 -14.11 1.04 4.01
N ASP A 70 -15.13 1.03 3.16
CA ASP A 70 -16.53 0.96 3.54
C ASP A 70 -17.16 -0.33 3.02
N HIS A 71 -18.27 -0.74 3.64
CA HIS A 71 -19.08 -1.86 3.19
C HIS A 71 -20.49 -1.37 2.86
N LEU A 72 -20.81 -1.32 1.57
CA LEU A 72 -22.11 -0.86 1.08
C LEU A 72 -22.76 -1.91 0.17
N ASN A 73 -24.03 -2.21 0.43
CA ASN A 73 -24.80 -3.14 -0.40
C ASN A 73 -24.14 -4.51 -0.61
N GLY A 74 -23.51 -5.06 0.43
CA GLY A 74 -22.82 -6.35 0.36
C GLY A 74 -21.47 -6.33 -0.37
N LYS A 75 -20.93 -5.15 -0.66
CA LYS A 75 -19.65 -4.99 -1.36
C LYS A 75 -18.70 -4.08 -0.58
N ASP A 76 -17.44 -4.47 -0.55
CA ASP A 76 -16.37 -3.61 -0.02
C ASP A 76 -16.03 -2.53 -1.05
N ILE A 77 -15.96 -1.30 -0.60
CA ILE A 77 -15.53 -0.14 -1.39
C ILE A 77 -14.27 0.42 -0.75
N MET A 78 -13.21 0.48 -1.52
CA MET A 78 -11.95 1.10 -1.12
C MET A 78 -11.80 2.45 -1.84
N THR A 79 -11.76 3.52 -1.07
CA THR A 79 -11.51 4.87 -1.58
C THR A 79 -10.09 5.27 -1.21
N LEU A 80 -9.30 5.65 -2.21
CA LEU A 80 -7.93 6.11 -2.04
C LEU A 80 -7.87 7.62 -2.28
N PHE A 81 -7.67 8.38 -1.21
CA PHE A 81 -7.38 9.82 -1.29
C PHE A 81 -5.86 10.01 -1.40
N PHE A 82 -5.43 10.86 -2.30
CA PHE A 82 -4.03 11.22 -2.46
C PHE A 82 -3.90 12.70 -2.81
N GLU A 83 -2.83 13.31 -2.35
CA GLU A 83 -2.54 14.71 -2.66
C GLU A 83 -1.82 14.83 -3.99
N MET A 84 -2.13 15.88 -4.75
CA MET A 84 -1.43 16.23 -5.97
C MET A 84 -1.22 17.75 -6.09
N GLU A 85 -0.14 18.13 -6.77
CA GLU A 85 0.27 19.53 -6.89
C GLU A 85 -0.56 20.30 -7.92
N ASN A 86 -0.98 19.63 -8.99
CA ASN A 86 -1.64 20.28 -10.13
C ASN A 86 -3.04 19.71 -10.34
N GLU A 87 -4.06 20.51 -10.07
CA GLU A 87 -5.46 20.12 -10.26
C GLU A 87 -5.86 19.97 -11.74
N ALA A 88 -5.10 20.54 -12.67
CA ALA A 88 -5.43 20.51 -14.09
C ALA A 88 -5.48 19.09 -14.67
N ASP A 89 -4.64 18.18 -14.15
CA ASP A 89 -4.53 16.79 -14.61
C ASP A 89 -5.25 15.81 -13.70
N LYS A 90 -6.11 16.27 -12.82
CA LYS A 90 -6.80 15.46 -11.80
C LYS A 90 -7.44 14.19 -12.36
N ALA A 91 -8.23 14.30 -13.41
CA ALA A 91 -8.92 13.15 -14.02
C ALA A 91 -7.94 12.12 -14.61
N SER A 92 -6.88 12.58 -15.25
CA SER A 92 -5.84 11.73 -15.83
C SER A 92 -5.05 10.97 -14.76
N VAL A 93 -4.67 11.66 -13.68
CA VAL A 93 -3.94 11.06 -12.56
C VAL A 93 -4.81 10.08 -11.79
N GLU A 94 -6.07 10.40 -11.54
CA GLU A 94 -7.03 9.47 -10.91
C GLU A 94 -7.20 8.19 -11.73
N LEU A 95 -7.30 8.30 -13.06
CA LEU A 95 -7.39 7.16 -13.95
C LEU A 95 -6.11 6.31 -13.91
N SER A 96 -4.94 6.95 -13.92
CA SER A 96 -3.65 6.27 -13.79
C SER A 96 -3.52 5.51 -12.47
N VAL A 97 -3.90 6.12 -11.36
CA VAL A 97 -3.91 5.48 -10.03
C VAL A 97 -4.83 4.26 -10.03
N LYS A 98 -6.02 4.39 -10.61
CA LYS A 98 -6.98 3.28 -10.72
C LYS A 98 -6.40 2.10 -11.54
N HIS A 99 -5.75 2.38 -12.67
CA HIS A 99 -5.11 1.37 -13.49
C HIS A 99 -3.95 0.67 -12.77
N HIS A 100 -3.09 1.42 -12.10
CA HIS A 100 -1.98 0.87 -11.33
C HIS A 100 -2.47 -0.01 -10.17
N CYS A 101 -3.50 0.41 -9.45
CA CYS A 101 -4.12 -0.41 -8.41
C CYS A 101 -4.67 -1.72 -8.96
N LYS A 102 -5.35 -1.68 -10.10
CA LYS A 102 -5.88 -2.89 -10.73
C LYS A 102 -4.78 -3.83 -11.22
N ALA A 103 -3.72 -3.28 -11.82
CA ALA A 103 -2.61 -4.06 -12.37
C ALA A 103 -1.71 -4.65 -11.28
N LYS A 104 -1.38 -3.89 -10.23
CA LYS A 104 -0.40 -4.29 -9.20
C LYS A 104 -1.02 -4.97 -7.99
N ILE A 105 -2.17 -4.49 -7.52
CA ILE A 105 -2.83 -5.00 -6.32
C ILE A 105 -3.97 -5.95 -6.69
N GLY A 106 -4.57 -5.78 -7.86
CA GLY A 106 -5.63 -6.63 -8.38
C GLY A 106 -7.05 -6.24 -7.95
N ILE A 107 -7.21 -5.06 -7.33
CA ILE A 107 -8.52 -4.55 -6.91
C ILE A 107 -8.86 -3.23 -7.61
N THR A 108 -10.16 -2.98 -7.76
CA THR A 108 -10.66 -1.69 -8.24
C THR A 108 -10.87 -0.77 -7.04
N VAL A 109 -10.19 0.37 -7.04
CA VAL A 109 -10.33 1.43 -6.05
C VAL A 109 -11.09 2.62 -6.62
N VAL A 110 -11.64 3.46 -5.75
CA VAL A 110 -12.17 4.78 -6.13
C VAL A 110 -11.09 5.82 -5.81
N PRO A 111 -10.34 6.30 -6.81
CA PRO A 111 -9.31 7.29 -6.58
C PRO A 111 -9.94 8.67 -6.42
N LYS A 112 -9.45 9.46 -5.46
CA LYS A 112 -9.83 10.85 -5.24
C LYS A 112 -8.59 11.70 -5.01
N ALA A 113 -8.28 12.57 -5.96
CA ALA A 113 -7.22 13.53 -5.81
C ALA A 113 -7.70 14.73 -4.97
N VAL A 114 -6.88 15.16 -4.04
CA VAL A 114 -7.12 16.31 -3.17
C VAL A 114 -5.93 17.28 -3.25
N ALA A 115 -6.13 18.52 -2.83
CA ALA A 115 -5.07 19.52 -2.81
C ALA A 115 -4.03 19.21 -1.73
N ILE A 116 -2.80 19.68 -1.92
CA ILE A 116 -1.73 19.53 -0.95
C ILE A 116 -2.13 20.21 0.36
N GLY A 117 -1.98 19.48 1.46
CA GLY A 117 -2.32 19.94 2.80
C GLY A 117 -3.73 19.61 3.26
N GLU A 118 -4.61 19.07 2.41
CA GLU A 118 -5.96 18.66 2.81
C GLU A 118 -5.97 17.39 3.65
N LEU A 119 -5.01 16.47 3.42
CA LEU A 119 -4.91 15.26 4.22
C LEU A 119 -4.12 15.52 5.52
N PRO A 120 -4.56 14.96 6.64
CA PRO A 120 -3.83 15.09 7.89
C PRO A 120 -2.45 14.46 7.78
N ARG A 121 -1.42 15.19 8.19
CA ARG A 121 -0.06 14.68 8.27
C ARG A 121 0.02 13.63 9.37
N SER A 122 0.33 12.41 9.03
CA SER A 122 0.49 11.32 9.97
C SER A 122 1.96 11.00 10.17
N GLU A 123 2.44 11.14 11.39
CA GLU A 123 3.77 10.68 11.78
C GLU A 123 3.88 9.16 11.78
N LYS A 124 2.74 8.47 11.88
CA LYS A 124 2.66 7.01 11.89
C LYS A 124 1.97 6.50 10.63
N LYS A 125 2.67 5.68 9.85
CA LYS A 125 2.12 5.03 8.65
C LYS A 125 0.85 4.22 8.90
N SER A 126 0.66 3.73 10.12
CA SER A 126 -0.51 2.95 10.53
C SER A 126 -1.82 3.74 10.60
N THR A 127 -1.77 5.08 10.61
CA THR A 127 -2.97 5.93 10.71
C THR A 127 -3.50 6.42 9.36
N ARG A 128 -2.99 5.89 8.26
CA ARG A 128 -3.43 6.26 6.90
C ARG A 128 -4.60 5.43 6.38
N ILE A 129 -4.94 4.35 7.07
CA ILE A 129 -5.98 3.42 6.64
C ILE A 129 -7.09 3.39 7.67
N PHE A 130 -8.30 3.67 7.22
CA PHE A 130 -9.51 3.68 8.04
C PHE A 130 -10.47 2.60 7.53
N ASP A 131 -10.66 1.55 8.32
CA ASP A 131 -11.58 0.46 8.01
C ASP A 131 -12.89 0.68 8.77
N ASN A 132 -13.93 1.07 8.04
CA ASN A 132 -15.25 1.36 8.58
C ASN A 132 -16.22 0.17 8.50
N ARG A 133 -15.72 -1.02 8.17
CA ARG A 133 -16.57 -2.22 8.02
C ARG A 133 -16.96 -2.86 9.33
N TYR A 134 -16.23 -2.56 10.41
CA TYR A 134 -16.40 -3.14 11.75
C TYR A 134 -16.56 -2.09 12.81
#